data_c9040355bde4f5a986a02b0451ead4d8
#
_entry.id   c9040355bde4f5a986a02b0451ead4d8
#
_cell.length_a   1.000
_cell.length_b   1.000
_cell.length_c   1.000
_cell.angle_alpha   90.00
_cell.angle_beta   90.00
_cell.angle_gamma   90.00
#
_symmetry.space_group_name_H-M   'P 1'
#
loop_
_entity.id
_entity.type
_entity.pdbx_description
1 polymer ?
#
loop_
_entity_poly.entity_id
_entity_poly.type
_entity_poly.pdbx_seq_one_letter_code
_entity_poly.pdbx_strand_id
1 'polypeptide(L)'
;LQALLTRKNLISDDSIFVMHMMSGSFSDRKSYRLGHLAWLHTWNYLPAANLTETFFSFFPRSIRQKYNIWLKNEIQSVFDISGFIYSDEFGAKPCQRMADYYTKLHQSGAKIILMPQAMGPFSKPIVRKSVLKIIDAAKLIFIRDDVSFDYVTKLVGHLDKIVYAPDFTFFLKGKEKKKYDNFKDK
;
A
#
# COMPACT_ATOMS: atom_id res chain seq x y z
N LEU A 1 0.23 -0.37 11.85
CA LEU A 1 -0.70 0.57 11.21
C LEU A 1 -2.13 0.33 11.69
N GLN A 2 -2.69 -0.90 11.56
CA GLN A 2 -4.06 -1.22 12.00
C GLN A 2 -4.34 -0.73 13.42
N ALA A 3 -3.53 -1.15 14.40
CA ALA A 3 -3.67 -0.75 15.80
C ALA A 3 -3.65 0.79 16.01
N LEU A 4 -2.86 1.51 15.22
CA LEU A 4 -2.82 2.96 15.27
C LEU A 4 -4.10 3.59 14.74
N LEU A 5 -4.60 3.11 13.60
CA LEU A 5 -5.81 3.62 12.97
C LEU A 5 -7.05 3.36 13.85
N THR A 6 -7.17 2.16 14.44
CA THR A 6 -8.23 1.83 15.40
C THR A 6 -8.17 2.72 16.63
N ARG A 7 -6.98 2.89 17.24
CA ARG A 7 -6.80 3.74 18.43
C ARG A 7 -7.15 5.21 18.18
N LYS A 8 -7.01 5.68 16.94
CA LYS A 8 -7.37 7.04 16.55
C LYS A 8 -8.80 7.17 16.03
N ASN A 9 -9.61 6.11 16.13
CA ASN A 9 -10.98 6.06 15.60
C ASN A 9 -11.09 6.40 14.10
N LEU A 10 -10.02 6.13 13.35
CA LEU A 10 -9.97 6.37 11.90
C LEU A 10 -10.54 5.21 11.09
N ILE A 11 -10.69 4.05 11.72
CA ILE A 11 -11.32 2.84 11.19
C ILE A 11 -12.18 2.21 12.31
N SER A 12 -13.24 1.50 11.91
CA SER A 12 -14.07 0.73 12.85
C SER A 12 -13.40 -0.59 13.24
N ASP A 13 -13.82 -1.17 14.34
CA ASP A 13 -13.35 -2.50 14.79
C ASP A 13 -13.72 -3.61 13.79
N ASP A 14 -14.79 -3.42 13.01
CA ASP A 14 -15.22 -4.32 11.93
C ASP A 14 -14.45 -4.17 10.64
N SER A 15 -13.49 -3.24 10.58
CA SER A 15 -12.68 -3.03 9.38
C SER A 15 -11.80 -4.24 9.07
N ILE A 16 -11.90 -4.73 7.85
CA ILE A 16 -11.11 -5.86 7.38
C ILE A 16 -9.90 -5.34 6.60
N PHE A 17 -8.70 -5.69 7.08
CA PHE A 17 -7.47 -5.40 6.37
C PHE A 17 -7.21 -6.48 5.33
N VAL A 18 -7.06 -6.07 4.08
CA VAL A 18 -6.83 -6.97 2.96
C VAL A 18 -5.39 -6.81 2.51
N MET A 19 -4.70 -7.93 2.34
CA MET A 19 -3.35 -7.98 1.81
C MET A 19 -3.30 -8.72 0.48
N HIS A 20 -2.25 -8.48 -0.27
CA HIS A 20 -1.98 -9.21 -1.49
C HIS A 20 -1.84 -10.72 -1.21
N MET A 21 -2.41 -11.59 -2.05
CA MET A 21 -2.39 -13.05 -1.82
C MET A 21 -0.98 -13.63 -1.68
N MET A 22 0.01 -12.99 -2.32
CA MET A 22 1.42 -13.42 -2.27
C MET A 22 2.17 -12.96 -1.01
N SER A 23 1.53 -12.18 -0.12
CA SER A 23 2.17 -11.65 1.09
C SER A 23 1.94 -12.56 2.28
N GLY A 24 3.01 -13.17 2.79
CA GLY A 24 2.99 -14.06 3.96
C GLY A 24 2.29 -15.41 3.72
N SER A 25 2.34 -16.31 4.72
CA SER A 25 1.66 -17.58 4.66
C SER A 25 0.14 -17.43 4.90
N PHE A 26 -0.64 -18.42 4.47
CA PHE A 26 -2.09 -18.46 4.76
C PHE A 26 -2.34 -18.52 6.27
N SER A 27 -1.52 -19.28 7.00
CA SER A 27 -1.60 -19.40 8.47
C SER A 27 -1.40 -18.05 9.16
N ASP A 28 -0.35 -17.29 8.76
CA ASP A 28 -0.07 -15.98 9.34
C ASP A 28 -1.23 -15.01 9.09
N ARG A 29 -1.72 -14.96 7.86
CA ARG A 29 -2.86 -14.09 7.50
C ARG A 29 -4.11 -14.42 8.31
N LYS A 30 -4.41 -15.72 8.48
CA LYS A 30 -5.54 -16.17 9.30
C LYS A 30 -5.39 -15.75 10.77
N SER A 31 -4.19 -15.91 11.34
CA SER A 31 -3.91 -15.53 12.74
C SER A 31 -4.07 -14.02 12.99
N TYR A 32 -3.75 -13.20 12.00
CA TYR A 32 -3.92 -11.74 12.05
C TYR A 32 -5.27 -11.25 11.51
N ARG A 33 -6.20 -12.15 11.15
CA ARG A 33 -7.51 -11.82 10.56
C ARG A 33 -7.41 -10.96 9.30
N LEU A 34 -6.39 -11.20 8.47
CA LEU A 34 -6.18 -10.46 7.22
C LEU A 34 -6.92 -11.11 6.07
N GLY A 35 -7.65 -10.32 5.30
CA GLY A 35 -8.29 -10.74 4.07
C GLY A 35 -7.29 -10.93 2.92
N HIS A 36 -7.74 -11.61 1.88
CA HIS A 36 -6.98 -11.86 0.66
C HIS A 36 -7.55 -11.05 -0.49
N LEU A 37 -6.74 -10.20 -1.09
CA LEU A 37 -7.12 -9.54 -2.33
C LEU A 37 -6.99 -10.55 -3.48
N ALA A 38 -8.11 -10.82 -4.16
CA ALA A 38 -8.16 -11.76 -5.28
C ALA A 38 -7.34 -11.30 -6.49
N TRP A 39 -7.06 -10.02 -6.58
CA TRP A 39 -6.27 -9.46 -7.67
C TRP A 39 -4.78 -9.71 -7.45
N LEU A 40 -4.24 -10.66 -8.21
CA LEU A 40 -2.80 -10.94 -8.24
C LEU A 40 -2.10 -9.89 -9.10
N HIS A 41 -1.55 -8.87 -8.45
CA HIS A 41 -0.58 -7.99 -9.09
C HIS A 41 0.79 -8.69 -9.06
N THR A 42 1.02 -9.57 -10.04
CA THR A 42 2.28 -10.31 -10.11
C THR A 42 3.43 -9.37 -10.49
N TRP A 43 4.58 -9.56 -9.85
CA TRP A 43 5.83 -8.86 -10.19
C TRP A 43 6.29 -9.15 -11.61
N ASN A 44 5.77 -10.17 -12.24
CA ASN A 44 6.10 -10.60 -13.60
C ASN A 44 4.84 -10.55 -14.47
N TYR A 45 4.72 -9.56 -15.29
CA TYR A 45 3.95 -9.33 -16.52
C TYR A 45 2.96 -10.42 -17.02
N LEU A 46 2.35 -11.20 -16.14
CA LEU A 46 1.36 -12.18 -16.57
C LEU A 46 -0.02 -11.50 -16.69
N PRO A 47 -0.70 -11.68 -17.82
CA PRO A 47 -2.11 -11.27 -17.98
C PRO A 47 -3.04 -11.98 -16.97
N ALA A 48 -2.53 -12.95 -16.24
CA ALA A 48 -3.21 -13.71 -15.20
C ALA A 48 -3.75 -12.87 -14.00
N ALA A 49 -3.27 -11.64 -13.79
CA ALA A 49 -3.77 -10.79 -12.70
C ALA A 49 -5.26 -10.49 -12.82
N ASN A 50 -5.77 -10.34 -14.04
CA ASN A 50 -7.21 -10.15 -14.28
C ASN A 50 -7.97 -11.48 -14.26
N LEU A 51 -7.32 -12.61 -14.60
CA LEU A 51 -7.96 -13.91 -14.63
C LEU A 51 -8.34 -14.39 -13.23
N THR A 52 -7.49 -14.17 -12.23
CA THR A 52 -7.82 -14.55 -10.84
C THR A 52 -8.97 -13.74 -10.27
N GLU A 53 -9.00 -12.44 -10.51
CA GLU A 53 -10.12 -11.61 -10.09
C GLU A 53 -11.40 -12.01 -10.81
N THR A 54 -11.35 -12.22 -12.13
CA THR A 54 -12.46 -12.69 -12.92
C THR A 54 -12.97 -14.04 -12.42
N PHE A 55 -12.07 -15.00 -12.14
CA PHE A 55 -12.43 -16.30 -11.57
C PHE A 55 -13.19 -16.14 -10.24
N PHE A 56 -12.66 -15.34 -9.30
CA PHE A 56 -13.32 -15.14 -8.01
C PHE A 56 -14.59 -14.31 -8.11
N SER A 57 -14.79 -13.48 -9.13
CA SER A 57 -16.00 -12.71 -9.34
C SER A 57 -17.23 -13.57 -9.64
N PHE A 58 -17.05 -14.79 -10.17
CA PHE A 58 -18.14 -15.75 -10.39
C PHE A 58 -18.71 -16.33 -9.07
N PHE A 59 -17.97 -16.23 -7.97
CA PHE A 59 -18.44 -16.74 -6.69
C PHE A 59 -19.27 -15.68 -5.95
N PRO A 60 -20.44 -16.05 -5.38
CA PRO A 60 -21.20 -15.14 -4.54
C PRO A 60 -20.37 -14.53 -3.42
N ARG A 61 -20.69 -13.28 -3.06
CA ARG A 61 -19.98 -12.56 -2.01
C ARG A 61 -19.93 -13.34 -0.68
N SER A 62 -21.02 -14.00 -0.31
CA SER A 62 -21.11 -14.83 0.90
C SER A 62 -20.09 -15.96 0.93
N ILE A 63 -19.86 -16.61 -0.21
CA ILE A 63 -18.83 -17.66 -0.34
C ILE A 63 -17.44 -17.05 -0.24
N ARG A 64 -17.17 -15.97 -0.96
CA ARG A 64 -15.86 -15.29 -0.93
C ARG A 64 -15.51 -14.80 0.47
N GLN A 65 -16.47 -14.21 1.19
CA GLN A 65 -16.29 -13.76 2.58
C GLN A 65 -15.98 -14.91 3.55
N LYS A 66 -16.58 -16.10 3.36
CA LYS A 66 -16.25 -17.28 4.17
C LYS A 66 -14.77 -17.66 4.06
N TYR A 67 -14.17 -17.44 2.88
CA TYR A 67 -12.74 -17.66 2.63
C TYR A 67 -11.90 -16.40 2.74
N ASN A 68 -12.52 -15.31 3.18
CA ASN A 68 -11.87 -14.00 3.34
C ASN A 68 -11.23 -13.46 2.06
N ILE A 69 -11.91 -13.67 0.92
CA ILE A 69 -11.45 -13.24 -0.43
C ILE A 69 -12.22 -11.99 -0.86
N TRP A 70 -11.47 -10.96 -1.23
CA TRP A 70 -11.96 -9.63 -1.59
C TRP A 70 -11.58 -9.27 -3.02
N LEU A 71 -12.48 -8.61 -3.73
CA LEU A 71 -12.22 -8.06 -5.07
C LEU A 71 -11.76 -6.61 -4.96
N LYS A 72 -11.08 -6.09 -5.99
CA LYS A 72 -10.57 -4.71 -5.98
C LYS A 72 -11.68 -3.65 -5.83
N ASN A 73 -12.86 -3.88 -6.41
CA ASN A 73 -14.02 -2.98 -6.29
C ASN A 73 -14.68 -2.99 -4.91
N GLU A 74 -14.28 -3.88 -4.01
CA GLU A 74 -14.69 -3.92 -2.61
C GLU A 74 -13.70 -3.19 -1.70
N ILE A 75 -12.57 -2.73 -2.24
CA ILE A 75 -11.55 -1.99 -1.49
C ILE A 75 -11.95 -0.52 -1.37
N GLN A 76 -12.13 -0.05 -0.15
CA GLN A 76 -12.50 1.34 0.12
C GLN A 76 -11.29 2.27 0.22
N SER A 77 -10.20 1.78 0.82
CA SER A 77 -8.99 2.58 1.02
C SER A 77 -7.75 1.71 0.93
N VAL A 78 -6.70 2.30 0.37
CA VAL A 78 -5.37 1.69 0.27
C VAL A 78 -4.39 2.55 1.04
N PHE A 79 -3.65 1.94 1.96
CA PHE A 79 -2.56 2.58 2.70
C PHE A 79 -1.24 2.04 2.19
N ASP A 80 -0.51 2.86 1.46
CA ASP A 80 0.84 2.52 1.01
C ASP A 80 1.86 2.80 2.11
N ILE A 81 2.50 1.75 2.58
CA ILE A 81 3.54 1.81 3.62
C ILE A 81 4.93 1.49 3.07
N SER A 82 5.13 1.57 1.76
CA SER A 82 6.40 1.20 1.10
C SER A 82 7.58 2.07 1.54
N GLY A 83 7.33 3.33 1.87
CA GLY A 83 8.27 4.22 2.53
C GLY A 83 9.26 4.94 1.62
N PHE A 84 9.73 4.36 0.47
CA PHE A 84 10.80 4.98 -0.33
C PHE A 84 10.99 4.40 -1.76
N ILE A 85 10.00 3.74 -2.33
CA ILE A 85 10.15 3.12 -3.66
C ILE A 85 9.97 4.08 -4.85
N TYR A 86 9.57 5.32 -4.60
CA TYR A 86 9.26 6.31 -5.63
C TYR A 86 10.45 7.22 -5.90
N SER A 87 11.52 6.64 -6.46
CA SER A 87 12.75 7.34 -6.77
C SER A 87 13.46 6.74 -7.99
N ASP A 88 14.44 7.47 -8.53
CA ASP A 88 15.29 6.97 -9.60
C ASP A 88 16.15 5.77 -9.19
N GLU A 89 16.45 5.64 -7.89
CA GLU A 89 17.28 4.57 -7.33
C GLU A 89 16.59 3.20 -7.45
N PHE A 90 15.29 3.15 -7.16
CA PHE A 90 14.50 1.92 -7.30
C PHE A 90 14.14 1.60 -8.75
N GLY A 91 14.33 2.57 -9.64
CA GLY A 91 14.17 2.42 -11.08
C GLY A 91 12.74 2.51 -11.58
N ALA A 92 12.62 2.51 -12.91
CA ALA A 92 11.35 2.78 -13.58
C ALA A 92 10.28 1.69 -13.40
N LYS A 93 10.67 0.42 -13.42
CA LYS A 93 9.71 -0.71 -13.38
C LYS A 93 8.86 -0.76 -12.11
N PRO A 94 9.42 -0.63 -10.88
CA PRO A 94 8.60 -0.56 -9.67
C PRO A 94 7.64 0.63 -9.67
N CYS A 95 8.12 1.83 -10.01
CA CYS A 95 7.30 3.03 -10.12
C CYS A 95 6.13 2.87 -11.10
N GLN A 96 6.38 2.34 -12.31
CA GLN A 96 5.34 2.11 -13.31
C GLN A 96 4.25 1.15 -12.80
N ARG A 97 4.68 0.03 -12.18
CA ARG A 97 3.74 -0.95 -11.62
C ARG A 97 2.85 -0.34 -10.57
N MET A 98 3.43 0.44 -9.64
CA MET A 98 2.64 1.09 -8.60
C MET A 98 1.71 2.17 -9.19
N ALA A 99 2.17 2.91 -10.20
CA ALA A 99 1.32 3.87 -10.91
C ALA A 99 0.11 3.20 -11.55
N ASP A 100 0.31 2.10 -12.28
CA ASP A 100 -0.76 1.36 -12.93
C ASP A 100 -1.69 0.67 -11.90
N TYR A 101 -1.11 0.18 -10.80
CA TYR A 101 -1.85 -0.42 -9.69
C TYR A 101 -2.80 0.60 -9.03
N TYR A 102 -2.28 1.76 -8.64
CA TYR A 102 -3.09 2.78 -7.99
C TYR A 102 -4.10 3.43 -8.93
N THR A 103 -3.75 3.62 -10.18
CA THR A 103 -4.70 4.10 -11.17
C THR A 103 -5.92 3.17 -11.27
N LYS A 104 -5.70 1.86 -11.35
CA LYS A 104 -6.79 0.87 -11.42
C LYS A 104 -7.63 0.81 -10.14
N LEU A 105 -7.00 0.89 -8.97
CA LEU A 105 -7.73 0.93 -7.69
C LEU A 105 -8.52 2.24 -7.53
N HIS A 106 -7.94 3.37 -7.90
CA HIS A 106 -8.63 4.65 -7.90
C HIS A 106 -9.86 4.62 -8.83
N GLN A 107 -9.71 4.09 -10.05
CA GLN A 107 -10.81 3.91 -10.99
C GLN A 107 -11.91 2.97 -10.47
N SER A 108 -11.59 2.03 -9.59
CA SER A 108 -12.59 1.19 -8.91
C SER A 108 -13.19 1.83 -7.65
N GLY A 109 -12.87 3.10 -7.35
CA GLY A 109 -13.43 3.88 -6.25
C GLY A 109 -12.62 3.87 -4.95
N ALA A 110 -11.47 3.20 -4.91
CA ALA A 110 -10.62 3.17 -3.72
C ALA A 110 -9.92 4.51 -3.48
N LYS A 111 -9.84 4.92 -2.21
CA LYS A 111 -9.06 6.08 -1.76
C LYS A 111 -7.61 5.66 -1.53
N ILE A 112 -6.68 6.22 -2.28
CA ILE A 112 -5.25 5.90 -2.14
C ILE A 112 -4.60 6.90 -1.19
N ILE A 113 -3.96 6.39 -0.15
CA ILE A 113 -3.27 7.17 0.88
C ILE A 113 -1.82 6.68 0.94
N LEU A 114 -0.88 7.52 0.57
CA LEU A 114 0.54 7.23 0.75
C LEU A 114 0.93 7.65 2.16
N MET A 115 1.31 6.67 2.99
CA MET A 115 1.86 6.92 4.32
C MET A 115 3.25 7.57 4.17
N PRO A 116 3.85 8.13 5.23
CA PRO A 116 5.06 8.92 5.09
C PRO A 116 6.13 8.29 4.19
N GLN A 117 6.36 8.94 3.05
CA GLN A 117 7.25 8.48 1.96
C GLN A 117 8.48 9.37 1.88
N ALA A 118 9.63 8.76 1.59
CA ALA A 118 10.74 9.45 0.95
C ALA A 118 10.59 9.30 -0.57
N MET A 119 10.65 10.40 -1.30
CA MET A 119 10.36 10.45 -2.74
C MET A 119 11.42 11.25 -3.49
N GLY A 120 11.77 10.80 -4.69
CA GLY A 120 12.74 11.50 -5.55
C GLY A 120 14.18 10.98 -5.41
N PRO A 121 15.11 11.51 -6.23
CA PRO A 121 14.85 12.41 -7.35
C PRO A 121 14.02 11.75 -8.48
N PHE A 122 13.49 12.59 -9.40
CA PHE A 122 12.66 12.16 -10.53
C PHE A 122 13.30 12.60 -11.86
N SER A 123 14.60 12.34 -12.04
CA SER A 123 15.35 12.74 -13.25
C SER A 123 15.01 11.87 -14.44
N LYS A 124 14.68 10.59 -14.22
CA LYS A 124 14.29 9.66 -15.28
C LYS A 124 12.87 9.94 -15.78
N PRO A 125 12.64 10.19 -17.09
CA PRO A 125 11.31 10.55 -17.61
C PRO A 125 10.20 9.55 -17.25
N ILE A 126 10.52 8.25 -17.24
CA ILE A 126 9.56 7.19 -16.90
C ILE A 126 9.18 7.23 -15.43
N VAL A 127 10.15 7.44 -14.53
CA VAL A 127 9.89 7.59 -13.08
C VAL A 127 9.02 8.82 -12.84
N ARG A 128 9.40 9.97 -13.42
CA ARG A 128 8.65 11.21 -13.35
C ARG A 128 7.19 11.03 -13.81
N LYS A 129 6.96 10.42 -14.97
CA LYS A 129 5.61 10.13 -15.49
C LYS A 129 4.81 9.23 -14.56
N SER A 130 5.46 8.22 -13.99
CA SER A 130 4.81 7.28 -13.06
C SER A 130 4.43 7.94 -11.75
N VAL A 131 5.32 8.74 -11.18
CA VAL A 131 5.06 9.50 -9.94
C VAL A 131 3.92 10.50 -10.14
N LEU A 132 3.85 11.19 -11.28
CA LEU A 132 2.73 12.06 -11.59
C LEU A 132 1.39 11.31 -11.59
N LYS A 133 1.33 10.11 -12.17
CA LYS A 133 0.13 9.26 -12.11
C LYS A 133 -0.21 8.82 -10.68
N ILE A 134 0.81 8.49 -9.86
CA ILE A 134 0.62 8.12 -8.46
C ILE A 134 0.05 9.31 -7.68
N ILE A 135 0.62 10.50 -7.86
CA ILE A 135 0.15 11.72 -7.21
C ILE A 135 -1.30 12.02 -7.65
N ASP A 136 -1.61 11.88 -8.93
CA ASP A 136 -2.97 12.10 -9.44
C ASP A 136 -3.99 11.14 -8.79
N ALA A 137 -3.69 9.86 -8.75
CA ALA A 137 -4.56 8.84 -8.17
C ALA A 137 -4.69 8.94 -6.63
N ALA A 138 -3.70 9.53 -5.95
CA ALA A 138 -3.69 9.61 -4.51
C ALA A 138 -4.67 10.65 -3.97
N LYS A 139 -5.43 10.28 -2.93
CA LYS A 139 -6.28 11.19 -2.16
C LYS A 139 -5.47 12.00 -1.15
N LEU A 140 -4.41 11.41 -0.59
CA LEU A 140 -3.55 12.02 0.41
C LEU A 140 -2.14 11.43 0.32
N ILE A 141 -1.13 12.26 0.45
CA ILE A 141 0.28 11.89 0.39
C ILE A 141 0.99 12.53 1.57
N PHE A 142 1.60 11.71 2.40
CA PHE A 142 2.48 12.18 3.45
C PHE A 142 3.94 12.07 2.99
N ILE A 143 4.69 13.15 3.13
CA ILE A 143 6.13 13.22 2.84
C ILE A 143 6.86 13.34 4.16
N ARG A 144 7.91 12.52 4.36
CA ARG A 144 8.55 12.39 5.67
C ARG A 144 9.79 13.25 5.90
N ASP A 145 10.37 13.83 4.84
CA ASP A 145 11.60 14.60 4.89
C ASP A 145 11.59 15.79 3.92
N ASP A 146 12.40 16.80 4.23
CA ASP A 146 12.45 18.07 3.52
C ASP A 146 12.94 17.90 2.07
N VAL A 147 13.91 17.00 1.84
CA VAL A 147 14.48 16.76 0.50
C VAL A 147 13.41 16.19 -0.43
N SER A 148 12.66 15.21 0.07
CA SER A 148 11.54 14.62 -0.67
C SER A 148 10.43 15.62 -0.91
N PHE A 149 10.13 16.46 0.08
CA PHE A 149 9.11 17.52 -0.04
C PHE A 149 9.49 18.52 -1.14
N ASP A 150 10.76 18.93 -1.19
CA ASP A 150 11.31 19.78 -2.24
C ASP A 150 11.20 19.16 -3.62
N TYR A 151 11.56 17.88 -3.77
CA TYR A 151 11.43 17.18 -5.05
C TYR A 151 9.99 17.13 -5.54
N VAL A 152 9.05 16.82 -4.66
CA VAL A 152 7.63 16.73 -5.01
C VAL A 152 7.07 18.12 -5.33
N THR A 153 7.39 19.14 -4.54
CA THR A 153 6.96 20.53 -4.79
C THR A 153 7.50 21.06 -6.11
N LYS A 154 8.76 20.77 -6.46
CA LYS A 154 9.33 21.13 -7.77
C LYS A 154 8.65 20.41 -8.94
N LEU A 155 8.10 19.21 -8.68
CA LEU A 155 7.45 18.42 -9.72
C LEU A 155 6.01 18.86 -10.01
N VAL A 156 5.21 19.17 -8.96
CA VAL A 156 3.75 19.40 -9.08
C VAL A 156 3.27 20.70 -8.47
N GLY A 157 4.15 21.52 -7.90
CA GLY A 157 3.77 22.70 -7.14
C GLY A 157 3.18 22.33 -5.78
N HIS A 158 2.50 23.31 -5.18
CA HIS A 158 1.83 23.14 -3.90
C HIS A 158 0.43 22.53 -4.12
N LEU A 159 0.16 21.39 -3.48
CA LEU A 159 -1.13 20.71 -3.51
C LEU A 159 -1.56 20.38 -2.08
N ASP A 160 -2.80 20.71 -1.70
CA ASP A 160 -3.35 20.47 -0.36
C ASP A 160 -3.33 19.01 0.10
N LYS A 161 -3.29 18.11 -0.86
CA LYS A 161 -3.21 16.67 -0.60
C LYS A 161 -1.79 16.17 -0.27
N ILE A 162 -0.78 17.03 -0.35
CA ILE A 162 0.62 16.71 -0.03
C ILE A 162 0.96 17.35 1.31
N VAL A 163 1.18 16.53 2.32
CA VAL A 163 1.37 16.95 3.71
C VAL A 163 2.72 16.47 4.21
N TYR A 164 3.47 17.38 4.85
CA TYR A 164 4.68 16.99 5.57
C TYR A 164 4.31 16.29 6.88
N ALA A 165 4.80 15.07 7.11
CA ALA A 165 4.57 14.35 8.34
C ALA A 165 5.71 13.36 8.63
N PRO A 166 6.16 13.24 9.89
CA PRO A 166 7.21 12.31 10.25
C PRO A 166 6.77 10.86 10.03
N ASP A 167 7.73 9.94 9.99
CA ASP A 167 7.45 8.51 9.84
C ASP A 167 6.51 8.03 10.96
N PHE A 168 5.44 7.35 10.57
CA PHE A 168 4.42 6.88 11.52
C PHE A 168 4.95 5.84 12.52
N THR A 169 6.09 5.21 12.24
CA THR A 169 6.74 4.25 13.16
C THR A 169 7.14 4.90 14.48
N PHE A 170 7.43 6.21 14.51
CA PHE A 170 7.69 6.94 15.74
C PHE A 170 6.51 6.95 16.74
N PHE A 171 5.30 6.77 16.26
CA PHE A 171 4.10 6.73 17.09
C PHE A 171 3.74 5.32 17.57
N LEU A 172 4.48 4.30 17.14
CA LEU A 172 4.25 2.94 17.57
C LEU A 172 4.95 2.69 18.90
N LYS A 173 4.20 2.29 19.92
CA LYS A 173 4.81 1.75 21.13
C LYS A 173 5.42 0.39 20.79
N GLY A 174 6.73 0.24 20.99
CA GLY A 174 7.39 -1.06 20.89
C GLY A 174 6.73 -2.07 21.85
N LYS A 175 6.57 -3.31 21.41
CA LYS A 175 6.33 -4.39 22.36
C LYS A 175 7.61 -4.60 23.16
N GLU A 176 7.49 -4.74 24.49
CA GLU A 176 8.60 -5.22 25.32
C GLU A 176 9.23 -6.45 24.64
N LYS A 177 10.54 -6.42 24.46
CA LYS A 177 11.27 -7.61 23.99
C LYS A 177 10.95 -8.74 24.95
N LYS A 178 10.16 -9.71 24.54
CA LYS A 178 10.28 -11.04 25.12
C LYS A 178 11.74 -11.41 24.95
N LYS A 179 12.46 -11.61 26.05
CA LYS A 179 13.87 -11.98 26.06
C LYS A 179 14.11 -13.05 24.99
N TYR A 180 14.85 -12.69 23.96
CA TYR A 180 15.43 -13.64 23.01
C TYR A 180 16.71 -14.20 23.65
N ASP A 181 16.57 -14.80 24.85
CA ASP A 181 17.71 -15.39 25.57
C ASP A 181 18.20 -16.72 24.94
N ASN A 182 17.55 -17.19 23.86
CA ASN A 182 17.83 -18.50 23.27
C ASN A 182 18.69 -18.46 21.99
N PHE A 183 19.31 -17.35 21.63
CA PHE A 183 20.14 -17.26 20.43
C PHE A 183 21.65 -17.16 20.69
N LYS A 184 22.10 -17.43 21.91
CA LYS A 184 23.54 -17.36 22.23
C LYS A 184 24.31 -18.69 22.18
N ASP A 185 23.64 -19.81 21.96
CA ASP A 185 24.29 -21.12 21.91
C ASP A 185 23.86 -21.95 20.71
N LYS A 186 24.31 -21.55 19.51
CA LYS A 186 24.50 -22.45 18.37
C LYS A 186 25.56 -21.88 17.41
#